data_57356f21cc3c18b9e4495185c824866b
#
_entry.id   57356f21cc3c18b9e4495185c824866b
#
_cell.length_a   1.000
_cell.length_b   1.000
_cell.length_c   1.000
_cell.angle_alpha   90.00
_cell.angle_beta   90.00
_cell.angle_gamma   90.00
#
_symmetry.space_group_name_H-M   'P 1'
#
loop_
_entity.id
_entity.type
_entity.pdbx_description
1 polymer ?
#
loop_
_entity_poly.entity_id
_entity_poly.type
_entity_poly.pdbx_seq_one_letter_code
_entity_poly.pdbx_strand_id
1 'polypeptide(L)'
;MDYIQITKENIDKEHICCAMSGKQSLAKKEWLKQCFAEGLVFYRSVERGKCFIEYIPAENAWVPITADGWLYINCLWVSGSMKGHGCSNDLLEKCLSDARAQGKKGICILCAEGRKREFLADPKFLSHKGFEVADVSDCGITLMCLPLNADTALPKFKNCAKHPKADGEGFVLYYTDQCPFTYYWVPKVQQAAQQHNIPFRAIHITDKEAAQNVSAPVTTYALFRDGVFLTQGIQSDKKFLALAGVQV
;
A
#
# COMPACT_ATOMS: atom_id res chain seq x y z
N MET A 1 4.64 -20.27 13.75
CA MET A 1 4.75 -20.48 12.27
C MET A 1 6.13 -20.03 11.82
N ASP A 2 6.70 -20.72 10.81
CA ASP A 2 8.02 -20.34 10.30
C ASP A 2 7.90 -19.29 9.20
N TYR A 3 8.79 -18.32 9.25
CA TYR A 3 8.84 -17.21 8.31
C TYR A 3 10.20 -17.14 7.64
N ILE A 4 10.21 -16.80 6.36
CA ILE A 4 11.41 -16.52 5.59
C ILE A 4 11.46 -15.05 5.21
N GLN A 5 12.63 -14.46 5.32
CA GLN A 5 12.88 -13.12 4.79
C GLN A 5 13.17 -13.22 3.29
N ILE A 6 12.43 -12.47 2.51
CA ILE A 6 12.70 -12.30 1.09
C ILE A 6 13.74 -11.21 0.93
N THR A 7 14.79 -11.52 0.18
CA THR A 7 15.93 -10.65 -0.10
C THR A 7 16.18 -10.59 -1.60
N LYS A 8 17.10 -9.73 -2.02
CA LYS A 8 17.50 -9.62 -3.42
C LYS A 8 18.04 -10.93 -3.99
N GLU A 9 18.70 -11.74 -3.14
CA GLU A 9 19.35 -13.01 -3.53
C GLU A 9 18.35 -14.16 -3.72
N ASN A 10 17.21 -14.13 -3.01
CA ASN A 10 16.28 -15.27 -3.04
C ASN A 10 14.94 -14.95 -3.73
N ILE A 11 14.60 -13.68 -3.97
CA ILE A 11 13.29 -13.25 -4.48
C ILE A 11 12.88 -13.93 -5.79
N ASP A 12 13.83 -14.23 -6.67
CA ASP A 12 13.50 -14.84 -7.96
C ASP A 12 13.04 -16.28 -7.81
N LYS A 13 13.54 -17.00 -6.80
CA LYS A 13 13.21 -18.40 -6.50
C LYS A 13 11.99 -18.53 -5.58
N GLU A 14 11.72 -17.52 -4.77
CA GLU A 14 10.70 -17.56 -3.74
C GLU A 14 9.35 -17.00 -4.20
N HIS A 15 8.26 -17.54 -3.65
CA HIS A 15 6.94 -16.92 -3.80
C HIS A 15 6.81 -15.75 -2.83
N ILE A 16 6.04 -14.74 -3.20
CA ILE A 16 5.81 -13.53 -2.39
C ILE A 16 4.48 -13.51 -1.65
N CYS A 17 3.79 -14.63 -1.54
CA CYS A 17 2.51 -14.80 -0.84
C CYS A 17 1.39 -13.83 -1.28
N CYS A 18 1.56 -13.10 -2.37
CA CYS A 18 0.51 -12.23 -2.92
C CYS A 18 -0.59 -13.05 -3.59
N ALA A 19 -1.74 -12.43 -3.77
CA ALA A 19 -2.94 -13.07 -4.32
C ALA A 19 -2.80 -13.51 -5.78
N MET A 20 -1.83 -12.97 -6.51
CA MET A 20 -1.55 -13.29 -7.92
C MET A 20 -0.19 -13.95 -8.07
N SER A 21 -0.10 -14.85 -9.04
CA SER A 21 1.11 -15.55 -9.44
C SER A 21 1.40 -15.30 -10.94
N GLY A 22 2.54 -15.82 -11.42
CA GLY A 22 2.93 -15.66 -12.82
C GLY A 22 3.44 -14.25 -13.15
N LYS A 23 3.13 -13.74 -14.34
CA LYS A 23 3.66 -12.45 -14.84
C LYS A 23 3.32 -11.26 -13.94
N GLN A 24 2.18 -11.28 -13.27
CA GLN A 24 1.74 -10.22 -12.36
C GLN A 24 2.64 -10.08 -11.13
N SER A 25 3.17 -11.20 -10.63
CA SER A 25 4.11 -11.16 -9.51
C SER A 25 5.50 -10.66 -9.90
N LEU A 26 5.87 -10.71 -11.18
CA LEU A 26 7.17 -10.24 -11.66
C LEU A 26 7.31 -8.71 -11.49
N ALA A 27 6.30 -7.93 -11.87
CA ALA A 27 6.32 -6.48 -11.68
C ALA A 27 6.56 -6.10 -10.21
N LYS A 28 5.81 -6.75 -9.29
CA LYS A 28 6.05 -6.54 -7.86
C LYS A 28 7.45 -6.98 -7.42
N LYS A 29 7.99 -8.08 -7.95
CA LYS A 29 9.34 -8.52 -7.61
C LYS A 29 10.40 -7.50 -8.06
N GLU A 30 10.25 -6.92 -9.23
CA GLU A 30 11.16 -5.86 -9.70
C GLU A 30 11.05 -4.60 -8.84
N TRP A 31 9.83 -4.18 -8.47
CA TRP A 31 9.63 -3.09 -7.51
C TRP A 31 10.29 -3.40 -6.14
N LEU A 32 10.12 -4.60 -5.61
CA LEU A 32 10.76 -5.02 -4.36
C LEU A 32 12.29 -4.98 -4.44
N LYS A 33 12.89 -5.40 -5.59
CA LYS A 33 14.34 -5.34 -5.79
C LYS A 33 14.89 -3.91 -5.69
N GLN A 34 14.14 -2.92 -6.20
CA GLN A 34 14.50 -1.51 -6.05
C GLN A 34 14.43 -1.09 -4.56
N CYS A 35 13.34 -1.43 -3.89
CA CYS A 35 13.11 -1.04 -2.51
C CYS A 35 14.04 -1.75 -1.50
N PHE A 36 14.55 -2.94 -1.79
CA PHE A 36 15.55 -3.61 -0.92
C PHE A 36 16.82 -2.78 -0.76
N ALA A 37 17.25 -2.08 -1.80
CA ALA A 37 18.40 -1.17 -1.71
C ALA A 37 18.15 0.02 -0.78
N GLU A 38 16.88 0.33 -0.50
CA GLU A 38 16.42 1.42 0.35
C GLU A 38 16.01 0.95 1.77
N GLY A 39 16.29 -0.33 2.08
CA GLY A 39 16.04 -0.91 3.41
C GLY A 39 14.68 -1.56 3.60
N LEU A 40 13.96 -1.88 2.50
CA LEU A 40 12.73 -2.66 2.60
C LEU A 40 13.00 -4.05 3.16
N VAL A 41 12.17 -4.45 4.10
CA VAL A 41 12.14 -5.78 4.69
C VAL A 41 10.83 -6.47 4.30
N PHE A 42 10.92 -7.72 3.87
CA PHE A 42 9.77 -8.53 3.49
C PHE A 42 9.85 -9.90 4.17
N TYR A 43 8.93 -10.18 5.09
CA TYR A 43 8.75 -11.51 5.68
C TYR A 43 7.48 -12.16 5.15
N ARG A 44 7.57 -13.44 4.79
CA ARG A 44 6.41 -14.27 4.45
C ARG A 44 6.45 -15.62 5.19
N SER A 45 5.29 -16.27 5.32
CA SER A 45 5.24 -17.65 5.80
C SER A 45 6.00 -18.60 4.85
N VAL A 46 6.68 -19.61 5.41
CA VAL A 46 7.31 -20.68 4.62
C VAL A 46 6.24 -21.42 3.82
N GLU A 47 5.12 -21.73 4.46
CA GLU A 47 3.97 -22.32 3.79
C GLU A 47 3.37 -21.39 2.75
N ARG A 48 2.87 -21.98 1.65
CA ARG A 48 2.14 -21.20 0.65
C ARG A 48 0.80 -20.74 1.22
N GLY A 49 0.62 -19.42 1.22
CA GLY A 49 -0.58 -18.78 1.72
C GLY A 49 -0.45 -17.28 1.64
N LYS A 50 -1.53 -16.58 1.98
CA LYS A 50 -1.54 -15.11 2.01
C LYS A 50 -1.16 -14.65 3.42
N CYS A 51 0.12 -14.74 3.74
CA CYS A 51 0.68 -14.42 5.06
C CYS A 51 2.06 -13.77 4.89
N PHE A 52 2.09 -12.43 4.94
CA PHE A 52 3.32 -11.66 4.82
C PHE A 52 3.18 -10.26 5.43
N ILE A 53 4.33 -9.66 5.70
CA ILE A 53 4.48 -8.23 6.00
C ILE A 53 5.62 -7.66 5.15
N GLU A 54 5.44 -6.44 4.68
CA GLU A 54 6.50 -5.64 4.07
C GLU A 54 6.54 -4.25 4.70
N TYR A 55 7.72 -3.78 5.06
CA TYR A 55 7.95 -2.47 5.68
C TYR A 55 9.30 -1.89 5.27
N ILE A 56 9.44 -0.59 5.37
CA ILE A 56 10.61 0.16 4.91
C ILE A 56 10.86 1.34 5.86
N PRO A 57 12.10 1.86 5.99
CA PRO A 57 12.31 3.18 6.59
C PRO A 57 11.37 4.21 5.95
N ALA A 58 10.60 4.94 6.77
CA ALA A 58 9.50 5.77 6.28
C ALA A 58 9.98 6.91 5.36
N GLU A 59 11.21 7.37 5.55
CA GLU A 59 11.92 8.32 4.69
C GLU A 59 12.13 7.77 3.26
N ASN A 60 12.09 6.44 3.08
CA ASN A 60 12.22 5.74 1.80
C ASN A 60 10.90 5.15 1.31
N ALA A 61 9.81 5.31 2.05
CA ALA A 61 8.50 4.81 1.64
C ALA A 61 7.99 5.55 0.40
N TRP A 62 7.34 4.80 -0.49
CA TRP A 62 6.72 5.35 -1.70
C TRP A 62 5.31 5.91 -1.39
N VAL A 63 5.25 6.80 -0.41
CA VAL A 63 3.99 7.42 0.04
C VAL A 63 4.29 8.86 0.51
N PRO A 64 3.42 9.84 0.24
CA PRO A 64 3.66 11.24 0.58
C PRO A 64 3.36 11.53 2.06
N ILE A 65 4.26 11.07 2.93
CA ILE A 65 4.23 11.31 4.37
C ILE A 65 5.54 11.94 4.85
N THR A 66 5.50 12.61 6.00
CA THR A 66 6.67 13.05 6.77
C THR A 66 6.73 12.19 8.03
N ALA A 67 7.68 11.27 8.07
CA ALA A 67 7.81 10.26 9.11
C ALA A 67 9.26 9.83 9.34
N ASP A 68 10.21 10.79 9.33
CA ASP A 68 11.63 10.52 9.48
C ASP A 68 11.95 9.80 10.79
N GLY A 69 12.68 8.70 10.66
CA GLY A 69 13.03 7.83 11.77
C GLY A 69 11.95 6.85 12.19
N TRP A 70 10.89 6.68 11.42
CA TRP A 70 9.87 5.63 11.59
C TRP A 70 10.11 4.45 10.64
N LEU A 71 9.45 3.31 10.88
CA LEU A 71 9.23 2.30 9.86
C LEU A 71 7.79 2.43 9.32
N TYR A 72 7.65 2.41 8.01
CA TYR A 72 6.35 2.41 7.34
C TYR A 72 6.01 1.00 6.87
N ILE A 73 4.85 0.48 7.28
CA ILE A 73 4.34 -0.81 6.83
C ILE A 73 3.60 -0.60 5.50
N ASN A 74 4.21 -1.08 4.42
CA ASN A 74 3.62 -1.04 3.08
C ASN A 74 2.40 -1.97 2.96
N CYS A 75 2.51 -3.16 3.54
CA CYS A 75 1.44 -4.16 3.51
C CYS A 75 1.60 -5.16 4.66
N LEU A 76 0.50 -5.46 5.33
CA LEU A 76 0.38 -6.58 6.27
C LEU A 76 -0.84 -7.39 5.84
N TRP A 77 -0.64 -8.59 5.32
CA TRP A 77 -1.74 -9.41 4.83
C TRP A 77 -1.70 -10.83 5.35
N VAL A 78 -2.75 -11.18 6.09
CA VAL A 78 -3.03 -12.54 6.55
C VAL A 78 -4.45 -12.90 6.15
N SER A 79 -4.63 -13.91 5.28
CA SER A 79 -5.96 -14.28 4.81
C SER A 79 -6.09 -15.77 4.46
N GLY A 80 -7.34 -16.22 4.24
CA GLY A 80 -7.64 -17.63 3.95
C GLY A 80 -7.35 -18.52 5.14
N SER A 81 -6.76 -19.67 4.93
CA SER A 81 -6.37 -20.65 5.94
C SER A 81 -5.39 -20.14 6.99
N MET A 82 -4.70 -19.03 6.70
CA MET A 82 -3.73 -18.44 7.62
C MET A 82 -4.36 -17.56 8.72
N LYS A 83 -5.68 -17.28 8.64
CA LYS A 83 -6.39 -16.51 9.66
C LYS A 83 -6.61 -17.32 10.94
N GLY A 84 -6.61 -16.63 12.09
CA GLY A 84 -6.88 -17.25 13.40
C GLY A 84 -5.68 -17.93 14.05
N HIS A 85 -4.54 -18.01 13.39
CA HIS A 85 -3.32 -18.67 13.90
C HIS A 85 -2.28 -17.71 14.51
N GLY A 86 -2.66 -16.47 14.82
CA GLY A 86 -1.74 -15.49 15.41
C GLY A 86 -0.74 -14.85 14.44
N CYS A 87 -0.72 -15.26 13.17
CA CYS A 87 0.29 -14.85 12.19
C CYS A 87 0.45 -13.32 12.04
N SER A 88 -0.64 -12.57 12.12
CA SER A 88 -0.56 -11.09 12.04
C SER A 88 0.14 -10.48 13.27
N ASN A 89 0.05 -11.12 14.45
CA ASN A 89 0.79 -10.69 15.62
C ASN A 89 2.28 -10.99 15.46
N ASP A 90 2.62 -12.21 15.02
CA ASP A 90 4.00 -12.62 14.80
C ASP A 90 4.71 -11.69 13.80
N LEU A 91 4.03 -11.39 12.68
CA LEU A 91 4.57 -10.52 11.64
C LEU A 91 4.73 -9.07 12.13
N LEU A 92 3.75 -8.57 12.89
CA LEU A 92 3.81 -7.23 13.46
C LEU A 92 4.95 -7.12 14.49
N GLU A 93 5.14 -8.16 15.34
CA GLU A 93 6.22 -8.19 16.32
C GLU A 93 7.61 -8.23 15.65
N LYS A 94 7.75 -8.88 14.49
CA LYS A 94 9.00 -8.79 13.70
C LYS A 94 9.29 -7.34 13.30
N CYS A 95 8.31 -6.62 12.79
CA CYS A 95 8.46 -5.21 12.43
C CYS A 95 8.81 -4.34 13.66
N LEU A 96 8.14 -4.58 14.80
CA LEU A 96 8.43 -3.88 16.06
C LEU A 96 9.83 -4.18 16.60
N SER A 97 10.26 -5.44 16.53
CA SER A 97 11.60 -5.85 16.95
C SER A 97 12.67 -5.16 16.11
N ASP A 98 12.48 -5.12 14.78
CA ASP A 98 13.39 -4.42 13.87
C ASP A 98 13.39 -2.90 14.12
N ALA A 99 12.22 -2.32 14.40
CA ALA A 99 12.13 -0.89 14.76
C ALA A 99 12.93 -0.57 16.03
N ARG A 100 12.83 -1.41 17.06
CA ARG A 100 13.59 -1.28 18.31
C ARG A 100 15.09 -1.45 18.06
N ALA A 101 15.48 -2.49 17.32
CA ALA A 101 16.89 -2.78 17.00
C ALA A 101 17.56 -1.65 16.20
N GLN A 102 16.80 -0.97 15.34
CA GLN A 102 17.26 0.16 14.53
C GLN A 102 17.13 1.52 15.24
N GLY A 103 16.66 1.57 16.49
CA GLY A 103 16.43 2.83 17.22
C GLY A 103 15.38 3.72 16.57
N LYS A 104 14.41 3.14 15.87
CA LYS A 104 13.32 3.90 15.24
C LYS A 104 12.37 4.47 16.27
N LYS A 105 11.69 5.55 15.92
CA LYS A 105 10.69 6.23 16.75
C LYS A 105 9.42 5.41 16.96
N GLY A 106 9.14 4.49 16.02
CA GLY A 106 7.95 3.66 16.01
C GLY A 106 7.66 3.11 14.62
N ILE A 107 6.45 2.60 14.45
CA ILE A 107 5.95 2.08 13.17
C ILE A 107 4.68 2.81 12.78
N CYS A 108 4.44 2.99 11.47
CA CYS A 108 3.23 3.62 10.96
C CYS A 108 2.68 2.87 9.74
N ILE A 109 1.39 3.06 9.47
CA ILE A 109 0.66 2.35 8.41
C ILE A 109 -0.57 3.14 7.98
N LEU A 110 -0.97 3.02 6.71
CA LEU A 110 -2.24 3.56 6.23
C LEU A 110 -3.40 2.60 6.52
N CYS A 111 -4.55 3.18 6.87
CA CYS A 111 -5.81 2.47 7.01
C CYS A 111 -6.99 3.32 6.54
N ALA A 112 -8.17 2.70 6.44
CA ALA A 112 -9.43 3.40 6.19
C ALA A 112 -10.59 2.58 6.73
N GLU A 113 -11.71 3.25 7.04
CA GLU A 113 -12.93 2.60 7.51
C GLU A 113 -13.87 2.17 6.37
N GLY A 114 -14.72 1.19 6.66
CA GLY A 114 -15.82 0.79 5.79
C GLY A 114 -15.39 0.34 4.40
N ARG A 115 -16.08 0.81 3.36
CA ARG A 115 -15.78 0.49 1.96
C ARG A 115 -14.44 1.05 1.46
N LYS A 116 -13.93 2.09 2.11
CA LYS A 116 -12.62 2.68 1.79
C LYS A 116 -11.44 1.81 2.24
N ARG A 117 -11.71 0.72 2.97
CA ARG A 117 -10.67 -0.18 3.49
C ARG A 117 -10.04 -1.11 2.43
N GLU A 118 -10.62 -1.27 1.24
CA GLU A 118 -10.06 -2.17 0.23
C GLU A 118 -8.55 -1.95 0.06
N PHE A 119 -7.78 -3.03 0.21
CA PHE A 119 -6.30 -3.06 0.16
C PHE A 119 -5.55 -2.29 1.27
N LEU A 120 -6.25 -1.78 2.29
CA LEU A 120 -5.67 -1.12 3.46
C LEU A 120 -5.89 -1.94 4.74
N ALA A 121 -5.17 -1.59 5.80
CA ALA A 121 -5.31 -2.23 7.10
C ALA A 121 -6.68 -1.92 7.74
N ASP A 122 -7.09 -2.78 8.67
CA ASP A 122 -8.29 -2.57 9.49
C ASP A 122 -7.96 -1.66 10.68
N PRO A 123 -8.56 -0.47 10.79
CA PRO A 123 -8.28 0.44 11.90
C PRO A 123 -8.64 -0.16 13.26
N LYS A 124 -9.67 -1.01 13.36
CA LYS A 124 -10.02 -1.70 14.62
C LYS A 124 -8.94 -2.69 15.04
N PHE A 125 -8.38 -3.43 14.09
CA PHE A 125 -7.22 -4.31 14.36
C PHE A 125 -6.03 -3.48 14.85
N LEU A 126 -5.71 -2.38 14.17
CA LEU A 126 -4.58 -1.52 14.53
C LEU A 126 -4.77 -0.90 15.93
N SER A 127 -5.95 -0.35 16.23
CA SER A 127 -6.25 0.20 17.57
C SER A 127 -6.16 -0.87 18.67
N HIS A 128 -6.62 -2.10 18.39
CA HIS A 128 -6.43 -3.22 19.32
C HIS A 128 -4.95 -3.57 19.55
N LYS A 129 -4.07 -3.23 18.59
CA LYS A 129 -2.61 -3.39 18.72
C LYS A 129 -1.90 -2.16 19.29
N GLY A 130 -2.65 -1.18 19.77
CA GLY A 130 -2.11 0.03 20.40
C GLY A 130 -1.75 1.14 19.43
N PHE A 131 -2.07 1.00 18.14
CA PHE A 131 -1.89 2.12 17.20
C PHE A 131 -2.88 3.24 17.52
N GLU A 132 -2.43 4.46 17.36
CA GLU A 132 -3.21 5.68 17.46
C GLU A 132 -3.26 6.42 16.10
N VAL A 133 -4.24 7.31 15.96
CA VAL A 133 -4.36 8.16 14.76
C VAL A 133 -3.28 9.24 14.82
N ALA A 134 -2.40 9.24 13.83
CA ALA A 134 -1.40 10.29 13.66
C ALA A 134 -1.91 11.45 12.79
N ASP A 135 -2.57 11.13 11.67
CA ASP A 135 -3.12 12.14 10.74
C ASP A 135 -4.24 11.54 9.86
N VAL A 136 -5.09 12.39 9.30
CA VAL A 136 -6.21 11.99 8.43
C VAL A 136 -6.25 12.88 7.20
N SER A 137 -6.24 12.29 6.00
CA SER A 137 -6.43 13.00 4.73
C SER A 137 -7.91 13.40 4.53
N ASP A 138 -8.17 14.47 3.81
CA ASP A 138 -9.55 14.97 3.53
C ASP A 138 -10.43 13.92 2.83
N CYS A 139 -9.84 12.98 2.12
CA CYS A 139 -10.58 11.86 1.52
C CYS A 139 -10.86 10.70 2.50
N GLY A 140 -10.47 10.82 3.78
CA GLY A 140 -10.73 9.85 4.83
C GLY A 140 -9.76 8.67 4.89
N ILE A 141 -8.59 8.77 4.26
CA ILE A 141 -7.47 7.86 4.49
C ILE A 141 -6.76 8.30 5.76
N THR A 142 -6.51 7.35 6.65
CA THR A 142 -5.92 7.60 7.97
C THR A 142 -4.50 7.04 8.04
N LEU A 143 -3.57 7.84 8.53
CA LEU A 143 -2.23 7.41 8.91
C LEU A 143 -2.27 7.08 10.41
N MET A 144 -2.06 5.82 10.76
CA MET A 144 -1.95 5.37 12.15
C MET A 144 -0.51 5.06 12.49
N CYS A 145 -0.15 5.24 13.75
CA CYS A 145 1.20 4.95 14.25
C CYS A 145 1.17 4.26 15.61
N LEU A 146 2.25 3.54 15.90
CA LEU A 146 2.56 2.97 17.20
C LEU A 146 3.94 3.49 17.62
N PRO A 147 3.97 4.55 18.45
CA PRO A 147 5.24 5.12 18.97
C PRO A 147 5.95 4.12 19.89
N LEU A 148 7.28 4.11 19.84
CA LEU A 148 8.12 3.37 20.78
C LEU A 148 8.54 4.22 21.98
N ASN A 149 8.44 5.55 21.86
CA ASN A 149 8.76 6.52 22.90
C ASN A 149 7.65 7.57 22.98
N ALA A 150 7.29 7.99 24.20
CA ALA A 150 6.15 8.87 24.47
C ALA A 150 6.26 10.28 23.84
N ASP A 151 7.47 10.84 23.78
CA ASP A 151 7.70 12.24 23.33
C ASP A 151 8.08 12.34 21.84
N THR A 152 7.62 11.41 21.03
CA THR A 152 7.99 11.34 19.63
C THR A 152 7.01 12.13 18.74
N ALA A 153 7.55 12.99 17.86
CA ALA A 153 6.75 13.68 16.85
C ALA A 153 6.05 12.64 15.93
N LEU A 154 4.73 12.72 15.86
CA LEU A 154 3.90 11.78 15.09
C LEU A 154 4.08 11.98 13.58
N PRO A 155 3.95 10.91 12.78
CA PRO A 155 3.92 11.00 11.33
C PRO A 155 2.77 11.89 10.83
N LYS A 156 2.96 12.52 9.66
CA LYS A 156 1.93 13.36 9.03
C LYS A 156 1.90 13.13 7.52
N PHE A 157 0.75 13.31 6.91
CA PHE A 157 0.67 13.45 5.45
C PHE A 157 1.39 14.74 5.01
N LYS A 158 2.09 14.67 3.87
CA LYS A 158 2.49 15.88 3.15
C LYS A 158 1.23 16.62 2.66
N ASN A 159 1.33 17.92 2.44
CA ASN A 159 0.19 18.74 2.05
C ASN A 159 -0.55 18.24 0.79
N CYS A 160 0.19 17.72 -0.19
CA CYS A 160 -0.38 17.14 -1.41
C CYS A 160 -1.26 15.91 -1.14
N ALA A 161 -0.94 15.08 -0.14
CA ALA A 161 -1.73 13.92 0.26
C ALA A 161 -2.79 14.24 1.32
N LYS A 162 -2.57 15.28 2.10
CA LYS A 162 -3.56 15.80 3.05
C LYS A 162 -4.81 16.29 2.31
N HIS A 163 -4.59 17.03 1.20
CA HIS A 163 -5.62 17.62 0.34
C HIS A 163 -5.53 17.04 -1.08
N PRO A 164 -5.89 15.74 -1.28
CA PRO A 164 -5.65 15.06 -2.54
C PRO A 164 -6.51 15.63 -3.66
N LYS A 165 -5.86 15.93 -4.79
CA LYS A 165 -6.53 16.45 -5.98
C LYS A 165 -5.74 16.05 -7.22
N ALA A 166 -6.41 15.54 -8.25
CA ALA A 166 -5.80 15.29 -9.54
C ALA A 166 -6.11 16.43 -10.52
N ASP A 167 -5.17 16.73 -11.41
CA ASP A 167 -5.37 17.70 -12.47
C ASP A 167 -6.02 17.06 -13.69
N GLY A 168 -6.98 17.79 -14.30
CA GLY A 168 -7.65 17.41 -15.55
C GLY A 168 -9.08 16.91 -15.32
N GLU A 169 -9.82 16.82 -16.43
CA GLU A 169 -11.19 16.29 -16.50
C GLU A 169 -11.17 14.77 -16.69
N GLY A 170 -12.30 14.12 -16.36
CA GLY A 170 -12.46 12.68 -16.47
C GLY A 170 -11.75 11.90 -15.39
N PHE A 171 -11.35 10.69 -15.71
CA PHE A 171 -10.68 9.81 -14.74
C PHE A 171 -9.16 9.93 -14.81
N VAL A 172 -8.53 10.11 -13.65
CA VAL A 172 -7.08 10.10 -13.47
C VAL A 172 -6.73 9.02 -12.45
N LEU A 173 -5.83 8.13 -12.83
CA LEU A 173 -5.34 7.04 -11.98
C LEU A 173 -3.84 7.22 -11.73
N TYR A 174 -3.43 7.30 -10.47
CA TYR A 174 -2.05 7.12 -10.03
C TYR A 174 -1.87 5.69 -9.52
N TYR A 175 -0.79 5.02 -9.92
CA TYR A 175 -0.51 3.65 -9.46
C TYR A 175 0.97 3.30 -9.48
N THR A 176 1.34 2.29 -8.66
CA THR A 176 2.67 1.70 -8.60
C THR A 176 2.60 0.19 -8.83
N ASP A 177 3.76 -0.45 -9.00
CA ASP A 177 3.88 -1.92 -9.08
C ASP A 177 3.93 -2.62 -7.70
N GLN A 178 3.71 -1.88 -6.62
CA GLN A 178 3.67 -2.44 -5.25
C GLN A 178 2.66 -3.58 -5.10
N CYS A 179 1.55 -3.56 -5.84
CA CYS A 179 0.54 -4.61 -5.81
C CYS A 179 0.40 -5.32 -7.18
N PRO A 180 0.50 -6.66 -7.26
CA PRO A 180 0.36 -7.38 -8.52
C PRO A 180 -0.99 -7.15 -9.24
N PHE A 181 -2.02 -6.75 -8.50
CA PHE A 181 -3.33 -6.43 -9.08
C PHE A 181 -3.31 -5.20 -9.98
N THR A 182 -2.42 -4.22 -9.75
CA THR A 182 -2.30 -3.05 -10.63
C THR A 182 -1.81 -3.44 -12.01
N TYR A 183 -0.76 -4.26 -12.09
CA TYR A 183 -0.26 -4.81 -13.35
C TYR A 183 -1.34 -5.57 -14.14
N TYR A 184 -2.25 -6.26 -13.44
CA TYR A 184 -3.30 -7.04 -14.08
C TYR A 184 -4.51 -6.20 -14.51
N TRP A 185 -4.97 -5.29 -13.64
CA TRP A 185 -6.23 -4.59 -13.87
C TRP A 185 -6.08 -3.27 -14.60
N VAL A 186 -4.99 -2.51 -14.40
CA VAL A 186 -4.84 -1.18 -15.02
C VAL A 186 -4.94 -1.23 -16.55
N PRO A 187 -4.26 -2.15 -17.28
CA PRO A 187 -4.41 -2.24 -18.72
C PRO A 187 -5.85 -2.56 -19.19
N LYS A 188 -6.57 -3.38 -18.41
CA LYS A 188 -7.97 -3.74 -18.71
C LYS A 188 -8.91 -2.56 -18.49
N VAL A 189 -8.70 -1.78 -17.43
CA VAL A 189 -9.44 -0.54 -17.18
C VAL A 189 -9.18 0.48 -18.29
N GLN A 190 -7.92 0.65 -18.71
CA GLN A 190 -7.58 1.52 -19.85
C GLN A 190 -8.28 1.09 -21.15
N GLN A 191 -8.27 -0.21 -21.45
CA GLN A 191 -8.96 -0.75 -22.62
C GLN A 191 -10.48 -0.53 -22.54
N ALA A 192 -11.09 -0.78 -21.37
CA ALA A 192 -12.52 -0.55 -21.17
C ALA A 192 -12.89 0.93 -21.32
N ALA A 193 -12.08 1.83 -20.77
CA ALA A 193 -12.26 3.27 -20.91
C ALA A 193 -12.22 3.69 -22.39
N GLN A 194 -11.25 3.20 -23.15
CA GLN A 194 -11.11 3.48 -24.58
C GLN A 194 -12.31 2.95 -25.38
N GLN A 195 -12.76 1.72 -25.12
CA GLN A 195 -13.90 1.11 -25.80
C GLN A 195 -15.22 1.86 -25.61
N HIS A 196 -15.36 2.54 -24.46
CA HIS A 196 -16.55 3.29 -24.11
C HIS A 196 -16.38 4.82 -24.26
N ASN A 197 -15.28 5.29 -24.88
CA ASN A 197 -14.96 6.71 -25.07
C ASN A 197 -14.98 7.50 -23.73
N ILE A 198 -14.53 6.88 -22.63
CA ILE A 198 -14.44 7.51 -21.31
C ILE A 198 -13.07 8.20 -21.20
N PRO A 199 -13.00 9.52 -20.92
CA PRO A 199 -11.74 10.21 -20.65
C PRO A 199 -11.02 9.56 -19.47
N PHE A 200 -9.87 8.93 -19.72
CA PHE A 200 -9.09 8.21 -18.72
C PHE A 200 -7.59 8.36 -18.95
N ARG A 201 -6.87 8.72 -17.90
CA ARG A 201 -5.41 8.83 -17.89
C ARG A 201 -4.83 8.03 -16.73
N ALA A 202 -3.99 7.04 -17.02
CA ALA A 202 -3.23 6.31 -16.01
C ALA A 202 -1.79 6.85 -15.95
N ILE A 203 -1.33 7.15 -14.75
CA ILE A 203 0.00 7.69 -14.44
C ILE A 203 0.72 6.65 -13.60
N HIS A 204 1.67 5.96 -14.21
CA HIS A 204 2.50 4.96 -13.55
C HIS A 204 3.62 5.68 -12.79
N ILE A 205 3.64 5.52 -11.48
CA ILE A 205 4.68 6.05 -10.59
C ILE A 205 5.79 5.01 -10.52
N THR A 206 6.97 5.36 -11.05
CA THR A 206 8.10 4.44 -11.23
C THR A 206 9.29 4.70 -10.32
N ASP A 207 9.22 5.78 -9.53
CA ASP A 207 10.28 6.17 -8.61
C ASP A 207 9.73 6.73 -7.29
N LYS A 208 10.59 6.74 -6.29
CA LYS A 208 10.27 7.19 -4.93
C LYS A 208 9.94 8.68 -4.86
N GLU A 209 10.67 9.52 -5.58
CA GLU A 209 10.49 10.97 -5.52
C GLU A 209 9.10 11.35 -6.06
N ALA A 210 8.71 10.79 -7.20
CA ALA A 210 7.36 10.95 -7.75
C ALA A 210 6.29 10.43 -6.77
N ALA A 211 6.50 9.26 -6.15
CA ALA A 211 5.57 8.69 -5.17
C ALA A 211 5.41 9.58 -3.93
N GLN A 212 6.49 10.18 -3.44
CA GLN A 212 6.47 11.05 -2.26
C GLN A 212 5.91 12.45 -2.51
N ASN A 213 5.64 12.82 -3.75
CA ASN A 213 5.14 14.15 -4.12
C ASN A 213 3.82 14.10 -4.90
N VAL A 214 3.26 12.91 -5.15
CA VAL A 214 1.97 12.79 -5.81
C VAL A 214 0.84 13.28 -4.90
N SER A 215 -0.18 13.90 -5.51
CA SER A 215 -1.35 14.44 -4.79
C SER A 215 -2.37 13.32 -4.48
N ALA A 216 -1.91 12.24 -3.83
CA ALA A 216 -2.73 11.11 -3.44
C ALA A 216 -2.19 10.47 -2.16
N PRO A 217 -3.02 10.18 -1.15
CA PRO A 217 -2.57 9.58 0.11
C PRO A 217 -2.19 8.10 -0.01
N VAL A 218 -2.61 7.42 -1.08
CA VAL A 218 -2.28 6.03 -1.39
C VAL A 218 -1.69 5.96 -2.80
N THR A 219 -0.48 5.47 -2.93
CA THR A 219 0.25 5.43 -4.22
C THR A 219 0.12 4.09 -4.94
N THR A 220 -0.25 3.03 -4.23
CA THR A 220 -0.49 1.71 -4.84
C THR A 220 -1.58 1.80 -5.91
N TYR A 221 -2.65 2.52 -5.62
CA TYR A 221 -3.75 2.79 -6.55
C TYR A 221 -4.57 3.97 -6.01
N ALA A 222 -4.75 5.02 -6.78
CA ALA A 222 -5.59 6.17 -6.42
C ALA A 222 -6.35 6.67 -7.65
N LEU A 223 -7.65 6.42 -7.70
CA LEU A 223 -8.52 6.82 -8.79
C LEU A 223 -9.26 8.10 -8.43
N PHE A 224 -9.20 9.05 -9.34
CA PHE A 224 -9.88 10.35 -9.26
C PHE A 224 -10.88 10.49 -10.41
N ARG A 225 -11.89 11.31 -10.23
CA ARG A 225 -12.78 11.80 -11.29
C ARG A 225 -12.96 13.30 -11.15
N ASP A 226 -12.70 14.03 -12.21
CA ASP A 226 -12.82 15.50 -12.26
C ASP A 226 -12.11 16.19 -11.07
N GLY A 227 -10.90 15.70 -10.78
CA GLY A 227 -10.06 16.18 -9.69
C GLY A 227 -10.37 15.63 -8.30
N VAL A 228 -11.51 14.95 -8.10
CA VAL A 228 -11.96 14.44 -6.80
C VAL A 228 -11.54 12.98 -6.60
N PHE A 229 -10.95 12.66 -5.45
CA PHE A 229 -10.57 11.30 -5.08
C PHE A 229 -11.83 10.41 -4.94
N LEU A 230 -11.85 9.28 -5.66
CA LEU A 230 -12.93 8.30 -5.60
C LEU A 230 -12.60 7.11 -4.71
N THR A 231 -11.45 6.46 -4.99
CA THR A 231 -11.11 5.20 -4.33
C THR A 231 -9.63 4.83 -4.49
N GLN A 232 -9.10 4.13 -3.49
CA GLN A 232 -7.82 3.40 -3.57
C GLN A 232 -8.03 1.91 -3.87
N GLY A 233 -9.26 1.42 -3.90
CA GLY A 233 -9.56 0.04 -4.25
C GLY A 233 -9.29 -0.22 -5.72
N ILE A 234 -8.45 -1.21 -6.02
CA ILE A 234 -8.08 -1.57 -7.40
C ILE A 234 -9.32 -2.06 -8.14
N GLN A 235 -9.72 -1.34 -9.19
CA GLN A 235 -10.91 -1.62 -9.94
C GLN A 235 -10.67 -2.70 -11.01
N SER A 236 -11.64 -3.62 -11.17
CA SER A 236 -11.77 -4.36 -12.42
C SER A 236 -12.39 -3.47 -13.50
N ASP A 237 -12.31 -3.88 -14.76
CA ASP A 237 -13.00 -3.25 -15.89
C ASP A 237 -14.48 -3.01 -15.59
N LYS A 238 -15.21 -4.05 -15.14
CA LYS A 238 -16.64 -3.95 -14.77
C LYS A 238 -16.91 -2.96 -13.65
N LYS A 239 -16.11 -3.01 -12.57
CA LYS A 239 -16.24 -2.05 -11.46
C LYS A 239 -15.98 -0.61 -11.92
N PHE A 240 -14.97 -0.41 -12.78
CA PHE A 240 -14.66 0.89 -13.35
C PHE A 240 -15.80 1.41 -14.23
N LEU A 241 -16.35 0.59 -15.13
CA LEU A 241 -17.46 0.98 -15.97
C LEU A 241 -18.70 1.36 -15.15
N ALA A 242 -18.98 0.61 -14.07
CA ALA A 242 -20.05 0.98 -13.13
C ALA A 242 -19.81 2.35 -12.45
N LEU A 243 -18.56 2.67 -12.06
CA LEU A 243 -18.19 3.99 -11.54
C LEU A 243 -18.35 5.11 -12.59
N ALA A 244 -18.12 4.77 -13.86
CA ALA A 244 -18.31 5.69 -14.98
C ALA A 244 -19.78 5.87 -15.39
N GLY A 245 -20.71 5.12 -14.79
CA GLY A 245 -22.15 5.19 -15.10
C GLY A 245 -22.55 4.35 -16.33
N VAL A 246 -21.69 3.45 -16.80
CA VAL A 246 -22.00 2.53 -17.91
C VAL A 246 -22.70 1.30 -17.34
N GLN A 247 -23.87 0.97 -17.91
CA GLN A 247 -24.56 -0.30 -17.62
C GLN A 247 -23.80 -1.45 -18.31
N VAL A 248 -23.36 -2.44 -17.52
CA VAL A 248 -22.59 -3.62 -17.98
C VAL A 248 -23.41 -4.90 -17.80
#